data_bd43d00144cc5f4bba5491255a85aed2
#
_entry.id   bd43d00144cc5f4bba5491255a85aed2
#
_cell.length_a   1.000
_cell.length_b   1.000
_cell.length_c   1.000
_cell.angle_alpha   90.00
_cell.angle_beta   90.00
_cell.angle_gamma   90.00
#
_symmetry.space_group_name_H-M   'P 1'
#
loop_
_entity.id
_entity.type
_entity.pdbx_description
1 polymer ?
#
loop_
_entity_poly.entity_id
_entity_poly.type
_entity_poly.pdbx_seq_one_letter_code
_entity_poly.pdbx_strand_id
1 'polypeptide(L)'
;PLYDLARTMKRDPWMGALALPFFLLLELLHMSVVTQEEKKMPVYPLSPELRAEARKLDQYSEDVRLLAKYRIGTSQELFSFQEQVQGQLDDLIKERDHIRNQIRRAPEEEKAQLKEEAKGITKKIEPLRKQLRSAKRIEERSTKVTELLIQERQAEQEAMEHNRKIERSYER
;
A
#
# COMPACT_ATOMS: atom_id res chain seq x y z
N PRO A 1 -7.25 4.57 -37.74
CA PRO A 1 -7.11 6.02 -37.89
C PRO A 1 -5.83 6.44 -38.63
N LEU A 2 -4.65 5.82 -38.41
CA LEU A 2 -3.39 6.15 -39.10
C LEU A 2 -3.37 5.68 -40.57
N TYR A 3 -4.07 4.60 -40.91
CA TYR A 3 -4.20 4.09 -42.28
C TYR A 3 -5.09 4.96 -43.16
N ASP A 4 -6.07 5.65 -42.59
CA ASP A 4 -6.96 6.54 -43.30
C ASP A 4 -6.24 7.87 -43.66
N LEU A 5 -5.34 8.36 -42.80
CA LEU A 5 -4.50 9.52 -43.07
C LEU A 5 -3.54 9.28 -44.25
N ALA A 6 -2.94 8.09 -44.32
CA ALA A 6 -2.04 7.71 -45.42
C ALA A 6 -2.77 7.61 -46.79
N ARG A 7 -4.09 7.33 -46.75
CA ARG A 7 -4.92 7.25 -47.98
C ARG A 7 -5.37 8.61 -48.49
N THR A 8 -5.58 9.59 -47.62
CA THR A 8 -5.90 10.96 -47.97
C THR A 8 -4.68 11.74 -48.51
N MET A 9 -3.48 11.43 -48.01
CA MET A 9 -2.23 12.05 -48.43
C MET A 9 -1.79 11.70 -49.85
N LYS A 10 -2.30 10.63 -50.47
CA LYS A 10 -2.00 10.26 -51.86
C LYS A 10 -2.74 11.11 -52.92
N ARG A 11 -3.65 11.99 -52.51
CA ARG A 11 -4.53 12.69 -53.42
C ARG A 11 -4.07 14.11 -53.80
N ASP A 12 -3.18 14.72 -53.01
CA ASP A 12 -2.71 16.09 -53.24
C ASP A 12 -1.17 16.15 -53.37
N PRO A 13 -0.64 16.52 -54.55
CA PRO A 13 0.82 16.55 -54.79
C PRO A 13 1.58 17.59 -53.94
N TRP A 14 0.88 18.56 -53.35
CA TRP A 14 1.48 19.58 -52.47
C TRP A 14 1.66 19.08 -51.02
N MET A 15 0.86 18.14 -50.57
CA MET A 15 0.98 17.58 -49.26
C MET A 15 2.14 16.58 -49.14
N GLY A 16 2.57 15.97 -50.25
CA GLY A 16 3.70 15.05 -50.26
C GLY A 16 5.05 15.71 -49.97
N ALA A 17 5.23 16.96 -50.37
CA ALA A 17 6.47 17.70 -50.14
C ALA A 17 6.68 18.16 -48.68
N LEU A 18 5.59 18.37 -47.95
CA LEU A 18 5.63 18.75 -46.52
C LEU A 18 5.55 17.52 -45.56
N ALA A 19 5.04 16.37 -46.06
CA ALA A 19 4.90 15.17 -45.29
C ALA A 19 6.25 14.46 -45.01
N LEU A 20 7.17 14.51 -45.98
CA LEU A 20 8.50 13.91 -45.83
C LEU A 20 9.31 14.46 -44.65
N PRO A 21 9.46 15.80 -44.46
CA PRO A 21 10.17 16.32 -43.32
C PRO A 21 9.43 16.05 -41.99
N PHE A 22 8.09 15.99 -42.02
CA PHE A 22 7.29 15.66 -40.83
C PHE A 22 7.45 14.20 -40.40
N PHE A 23 7.46 13.26 -41.35
CA PHE A 23 7.73 11.84 -41.05
C PHE A 23 9.16 11.62 -40.56
N LEU A 24 10.15 12.30 -41.18
CA LEU A 24 11.55 12.24 -40.70
C LEU A 24 11.68 12.82 -39.28
N LEU A 25 10.96 13.90 -38.98
CA LEU A 25 10.95 14.50 -37.64
C LEU A 25 10.27 13.60 -36.62
N LEU A 26 9.22 12.89 -37.01
CA LEU A 26 8.52 11.91 -36.19
C LEU A 26 9.39 10.65 -35.94
N GLU A 27 10.12 10.18 -36.95
CA GLU A 27 11.09 9.08 -36.80
C GLU A 27 12.28 9.51 -35.93
N LEU A 28 12.82 10.73 -36.10
CA LEU A 28 13.87 11.26 -35.25
C LEU A 28 13.41 11.41 -33.78
N LEU A 29 12.17 11.86 -33.55
CA LEU A 29 11.55 11.89 -32.21
C LEU A 29 11.34 10.48 -31.66
N HIS A 30 10.87 9.57 -32.49
CA HIS A 30 10.70 8.18 -32.11
C HIS A 30 12.03 7.51 -31.78
N MET A 31 13.05 7.73 -32.62
CA MET A 31 14.42 7.29 -32.35
C MET A 31 15.01 7.94 -31.10
N SER A 32 14.75 9.21 -30.81
CA SER A 32 15.25 9.89 -29.60
C SER A 32 14.53 9.39 -28.33
N VAL A 33 13.27 8.98 -28.44
CA VAL A 33 12.51 8.37 -27.34
C VAL A 33 12.93 6.90 -27.12
N VAL A 34 13.20 6.17 -28.21
CA VAL A 34 13.61 4.74 -28.13
C VAL A 34 15.11 4.61 -27.80
N THR A 35 15.96 5.59 -28.18
CA THR A 35 17.40 5.60 -27.85
C THR A 35 17.71 6.34 -26.54
N GLN A 36 16.72 6.84 -25.79
CA GLN A 36 16.87 6.88 -24.36
C GLN A 36 16.92 5.42 -23.89
N GLU A 37 18.02 4.74 -24.21
CA GLU A 37 18.46 3.66 -23.33
C GLU A 37 18.29 4.24 -21.94
N GLU A 38 17.33 3.68 -21.19
CA GLU A 38 17.28 3.86 -19.76
C GLU A 38 18.70 3.54 -19.31
N LYS A 39 19.52 4.58 -19.13
CA LYS A 39 20.79 4.43 -18.40
C LYS A 39 20.34 3.83 -17.09
N LYS A 40 20.41 2.51 -17.01
CA LYS A 40 20.13 1.79 -15.78
C LYS A 40 21.02 2.44 -14.76
N MET A 41 20.49 3.39 -14.04
CA MET A 41 21.19 4.04 -12.95
C MET A 41 21.76 2.89 -12.11
N PRO A 42 23.06 2.87 -11.84
CA PRO A 42 23.64 1.82 -11.04
C PRO A 42 22.83 1.76 -9.75
N VAL A 43 22.13 0.64 -9.54
CA VAL A 43 21.35 0.42 -8.32
C VAL A 43 22.35 0.20 -7.21
N TYR A 44 22.79 1.30 -6.60
CA TYR A 44 23.59 1.20 -5.39
C TYR A 44 22.75 0.52 -4.31
N PRO A 45 23.26 -0.50 -3.64
CA PRO A 45 22.54 -1.12 -2.54
C PRO A 45 22.28 -0.07 -1.47
N LEU A 46 21.01 0.18 -1.18
CA LEU A 46 20.58 1.10 -0.13
C LEU A 46 21.32 0.78 1.19
N SER A 47 21.74 1.81 1.90
CA SER A 47 22.29 1.63 3.25
C SER A 47 21.30 0.87 4.15
N PRO A 48 21.76 0.18 5.19
CA PRO A 48 20.87 -0.52 6.11
C PRO A 48 19.78 0.38 6.69
N GLU A 49 20.11 1.64 6.98
CA GLU A 49 19.21 2.66 7.51
C GLU A 49 18.13 3.01 6.49
N LEU A 50 18.50 3.32 5.25
CA LEU A 50 17.56 3.62 4.19
C LEU A 50 16.66 2.43 3.86
N ARG A 51 17.16 1.19 3.97
CA ARG A 51 16.33 -0.02 3.83
C ARG A 51 15.31 -0.14 4.95
N ALA A 52 15.67 0.24 6.17
CA ALA A 52 14.74 0.24 7.30
C ALA A 52 13.62 1.28 7.09
N GLU A 53 13.97 2.50 6.64
CA GLU A 53 12.98 3.53 6.33
C GLU A 53 12.09 3.14 5.14
N ALA A 54 12.63 2.57 4.08
CA ALA A 54 11.86 2.06 2.95
C ALA A 54 10.82 1.02 3.41
N ARG A 55 11.21 0.08 4.30
CA ARG A 55 10.28 -0.90 4.86
C ARG A 55 9.15 -0.25 5.68
N LYS A 56 9.44 0.83 6.41
CA LYS A 56 8.41 1.59 7.13
C LYS A 56 7.43 2.24 6.15
N LEU A 57 7.93 2.84 5.06
CA LEU A 57 7.08 3.42 4.02
C LEU A 57 6.19 2.37 3.34
N ASP A 58 6.72 1.18 3.05
CA ASP A 58 5.95 0.07 2.53
C ASP A 58 4.83 -0.33 3.49
N GLN A 59 5.14 -0.42 4.80
CA GLN A 59 4.14 -0.71 5.82
C GLN A 59 3.05 0.38 5.89
N TYR A 60 3.43 1.67 5.81
CA TYR A 60 2.45 2.77 5.77
C TYR A 60 1.55 2.66 4.54
N SER A 61 2.13 2.36 3.39
CA SER A 61 1.37 2.16 2.16
C SER A 61 0.37 1.00 2.27
N GLU A 62 0.77 -0.13 2.87
CA GLU A 62 -0.12 -1.26 3.13
C GLU A 62 -1.27 -0.87 4.09
N ASP A 63 -0.95 -0.14 5.16
CA ASP A 63 -1.92 0.29 6.16
C ASP A 63 -2.96 1.25 5.55
N VAL A 64 -2.52 2.23 4.74
CA VAL A 64 -3.42 3.16 4.02
C VAL A 64 -4.31 2.41 3.02
N ARG A 65 -3.74 1.44 2.28
CA ARG A 65 -4.53 0.59 1.36
C ARG A 65 -5.60 -0.21 2.09
N LEU A 66 -5.30 -0.70 3.29
CA LEU A 66 -6.28 -1.41 4.11
C LEU A 66 -7.42 -0.48 4.52
N LEU A 67 -7.11 0.71 5.07
CA LEU A 67 -8.11 1.71 5.46
C LEU A 67 -9.00 2.10 4.27
N ALA A 68 -8.41 2.38 3.11
CA ALA A 68 -9.13 2.75 1.90
C ALA A 68 -10.02 1.60 1.38
N LYS A 69 -9.51 0.36 1.38
CA LYS A 69 -10.25 -0.82 0.90
C LYS A 69 -11.49 -1.10 1.72
N TYR A 70 -11.39 -0.97 3.03
CA TYR A 70 -12.50 -1.27 3.95
C TYR A 70 -13.25 -0.01 4.40
N ARG A 71 -12.88 1.17 3.87
CA ARG A 71 -13.50 2.47 4.18
C ARG A 71 -13.52 2.78 5.67
N ILE A 72 -12.42 2.48 6.35
CA ILE A 72 -12.28 2.71 7.79
C ILE A 72 -11.81 4.14 7.99
N GLY A 73 -12.65 4.98 8.59
CA GLY A 73 -12.36 6.40 8.88
C GLY A 73 -12.26 6.72 10.37
N THR A 74 -12.74 5.80 11.23
CA THR A 74 -12.78 6.02 12.69
C THR A 74 -12.12 4.87 13.45
N SER A 75 -11.70 5.13 14.69
CA SER A 75 -11.14 4.10 15.57
C SER A 75 -12.16 3.02 15.91
N GLN A 76 -13.44 3.38 16.00
CA GLN A 76 -14.51 2.43 16.28
C GLN A 76 -14.73 1.46 15.11
N GLU A 77 -14.69 1.96 13.87
CA GLU A 77 -14.75 1.12 12.68
C GLU A 77 -13.53 0.19 12.57
N LEU A 78 -12.34 0.69 12.95
CA LEU A 78 -11.12 -0.12 12.99
C LEU A 78 -11.26 -1.26 14.01
N PHE A 79 -11.79 -0.99 15.18
CA PHE A 79 -12.02 -2.00 16.21
C PHE A 79 -13.04 -3.06 15.75
N SER A 80 -14.17 -2.63 15.18
CA SER A 80 -15.18 -3.54 14.62
C SER A 80 -14.60 -4.42 13.50
N PHE A 81 -13.75 -3.84 12.66
CA PHE A 81 -13.02 -4.58 11.62
C PHE A 81 -12.08 -5.62 12.22
N GLN A 82 -11.33 -5.27 13.27
CA GLN A 82 -10.44 -6.21 13.96
C GLN A 82 -11.21 -7.37 14.56
N GLU A 83 -12.34 -7.13 15.24
CA GLU A 83 -13.20 -8.17 15.79
C GLU A 83 -13.73 -9.11 14.71
N GLN A 84 -14.20 -8.55 13.60
CA GLN A 84 -14.71 -9.33 12.46
C GLN A 84 -13.62 -10.23 11.87
N VAL A 85 -12.43 -9.68 11.62
CA VAL A 85 -11.30 -10.43 11.04
C VAL A 85 -10.80 -11.49 12.04
N GLN A 86 -10.77 -11.17 13.32
CA GLN A 86 -10.39 -12.12 14.36
C GLN A 86 -11.38 -13.29 14.45
N GLY A 87 -12.69 -13.02 14.40
CA GLY A 87 -13.72 -14.06 14.39
C GLY A 87 -13.57 -15.00 13.18
N GLN A 88 -13.41 -14.44 11.97
CA GLN A 88 -13.17 -15.26 10.77
C GLN A 88 -11.89 -16.10 10.86
N LEU A 89 -10.85 -15.55 11.46
CA LEU A 89 -9.57 -16.22 11.64
C LEU A 89 -9.71 -17.39 12.63
N ASP A 90 -10.42 -17.19 13.73
CA ASP A 90 -10.64 -18.21 14.74
C ASP A 90 -11.49 -19.37 14.21
N ASP A 91 -12.49 -19.08 13.39
CA ASP A 91 -13.31 -20.11 12.74
C ASP A 91 -12.50 -20.94 11.74
N LEU A 92 -11.68 -20.30 10.88
CA LEU A 92 -10.79 -21.02 9.97
C LEU A 92 -9.71 -21.83 10.73
N ILE A 93 -9.23 -21.37 11.84
CA ILE A 93 -8.28 -22.13 12.68
C ILE A 93 -8.95 -23.39 13.24
N LYS A 94 -10.18 -23.27 13.77
CA LYS A 94 -10.97 -24.42 14.26
C LYS A 94 -11.21 -25.42 13.15
N GLU A 95 -11.63 -24.96 11.96
CA GLU A 95 -11.85 -25.81 10.80
C GLU A 95 -10.56 -26.55 10.40
N ARG A 96 -9.44 -25.84 10.29
CA ARG A 96 -8.15 -26.44 9.99
C ARG A 96 -7.73 -27.48 11.03
N ASP A 97 -7.93 -27.20 12.30
CA ASP A 97 -7.56 -28.12 13.38
C ASP A 97 -8.50 -29.33 13.41
N HIS A 98 -9.78 -29.17 13.02
CA HIS A 98 -10.69 -30.29 12.79
C HIS A 98 -10.17 -31.21 11.68
N ILE A 99 -9.82 -30.66 10.51
CA ILE A 99 -9.26 -31.44 9.39
C ILE A 99 -7.95 -32.11 9.79
N ARG A 100 -7.08 -31.45 10.54
CA ARG A 100 -5.83 -32.07 11.06
C ARG A 100 -6.11 -33.26 11.96
N ASN A 101 -7.16 -33.20 12.76
CA ASN A 101 -7.58 -34.32 13.59
C ASN A 101 -8.17 -35.46 12.76
N GLN A 102 -8.87 -35.17 11.66
CA GLN A 102 -9.33 -36.15 10.70
C GLN A 102 -8.14 -36.85 9.99
N ILE A 103 -7.14 -36.10 9.55
CA ILE A 103 -5.92 -36.65 8.92
C ILE A 103 -5.24 -37.72 9.81
N ARG A 104 -5.26 -37.53 11.14
CA ARG A 104 -4.66 -38.49 12.08
C ARG A 104 -5.40 -39.83 12.14
N ARG A 105 -6.69 -39.82 11.81
CA ARG A 105 -7.59 -40.99 11.91
C ARG A 105 -7.93 -41.62 10.57
N ALA A 106 -7.71 -40.89 9.48
CA ALA A 106 -8.06 -41.28 8.12
C ALA A 106 -7.15 -42.38 7.55
N PRO A 107 -7.68 -43.25 6.68
CA PRO A 107 -6.87 -44.16 5.89
C PRO A 107 -5.95 -43.43 4.92
N GLU A 108 -4.84 -44.08 4.47
CA GLU A 108 -3.82 -43.41 3.65
C GLU A 108 -4.38 -42.81 2.34
N GLU A 109 -5.42 -43.42 1.79
CA GLU A 109 -6.05 -43.00 0.54
C GLU A 109 -6.72 -41.62 0.66
N GLU A 110 -7.32 -41.30 1.81
CA GLU A 110 -8.02 -40.03 2.06
C GLU A 110 -7.09 -38.94 2.58
N LYS A 111 -5.96 -39.30 3.17
CA LYS A 111 -5.02 -38.35 3.76
C LYS A 111 -4.51 -37.29 2.79
N ALA A 112 -4.35 -37.66 1.51
CA ALA A 112 -3.88 -36.74 0.48
C ALA A 112 -4.88 -35.61 0.25
N GLN A 113 -6.17 -35.93 0.15
CA GLN A 113 -7.24 -34.95 -0.04
C GLN A 113 -7.37 -34.03 1.17
N LEU A 114 -7.43 -34.56 2.37
CA LEU A 114 -7.51 -33.80 3.61
C LEU A 114 -6.31 -32.86 3.81
N LYS A 115 -5.11 -33.27 3.39
CA LYS A 115 -3.91 -32.42 3.41
C LYS A 115 -4.05 -31.21 2.47
N GLU A 116 -4.61 -31.41 1.27
CA GLU A 116 -4.85 -30.30 0.35
C GLU A 116 -5.94 -29.35 0.87
N GLU A 117 -6.99 -29.85 1.48
CA GLU A 117 -8.01 -29.04 2.15
C GLU A 117 -7.38 -28.18 3.27
N ALA A 118 -6.58 -28.79 4.13
CA ALA A 118 -5.87 -28.07 5.20
C ALA A 118 -4.93 -26.98 4.67
N LYS A 119 -4.25 -27.25 3.55
CA LYS A 119 -3.45 -26.24 2.84
C LYS A 119 -4.31 -25.11 2.28
N GLY A 120 -5.47 -25.43 1.71
CA GLY A 120 -6.45 -24.46 1.22
C GLY A 120 -6.88 -23.49 2.31
N ILE A 121 -7.22 -24.02 3.49
CA ILE A 121 -7.59 -23.19 4.66
C ILE A 121 -6.39 -22.36 5.13
N THR A 122 -5.19 -22.91 5.16
CA THR A 122 -3.99 -22.17 5.55
C THR A 122 -3.74 -20.97 4.62
N LYS A 123 -3.96 -21.13 3.31
CA LYS A 123 -3.88 -20.03 2.35
C LYS A 123 -4.93 -18.94 2.59
N LYS A 124 -6.11 -19.27 3.14
CA LYS A 124 -7.13 -18.29 3.54
C LYS A 124 -6.77 -17.57 4.86
N ILE A 125 -6.10 -18.26 5.77
CA ILE A 125 -5.67 -17.71 7.08
C ILE A 125 -4.58 -16.64 6.91
N GLU A 126 -3.63 -16.80 6.00
CA GLU A 126 -2.51 -15.88 5.83
C GLU A 126 -2.91 -14.43 5.53
N PRO A 127 -3.82 -14.14 4.57
CA PRO A 127 -4.26 -12.77 4.31
C PRO A 127 -5.00 -12.15 5.50
N LEU A 128 -5.81 -12.91 6.23
CA LEU A 128 -6.50 -12.41 7.42
C LEU A 128 -5.51 -12.04 8.53
N ARG A 129 -4.49 -12.86 8.76
CA ARG A 129 -3.42 -12.52 9.69
C ARG A 129 -2.65 -11.26 9.28
N LYS A 130 -2.43 -11.07 7.98
CA LYS A 130 -1.79 -9.85 7.47
C LYS A 130 -2.66 -8.63 7.75
N GLN A 131 -3.95 -8.71 7.47
CA GLN A 131 -4.92 -7.64 7.74
C GLN A 131 -4.98 -7.28 9.21
N LEU A 132 -5.06 -8.27 10.10
CA LEU A 132 -5.09 -8.05 11.54
C LEU A 132 -3.81 -7.39 12.06
N ARG A 133 -2.65 -7.79 11.56
CA ARG A 133 -1.37 -7.14 11.90
C ARG A 133 -1.32 -5.69 11.44
N SER A 134 -1.81 -5.40 10.24
CA SER A 134 -1.90 -4.01 9.75
C SER A 134 -2.87 -3.18 10.60
N ALA A 135 -4.02 -3.71 10.93
CA ALA A 135 -5.00 -3.03 11.76
C ALA A 135 -4.46 -2.71 13.18
N LYS A 136 -3.76 -3.64 13.81
CA LYS A 136 -3.09 -3.40 15.11
C LYS A 136 -2.00 -2.34 15.02
N ARG A 137 -1.19 -2.33 13.94
CA ARG A 137 -0.18 -1.27 13.74
C ARG A 137 -0.81 0.11 13.58
N ILE A 138 -1.95 0.21 12.88
CA ILE A 138 -2.69 1.46 12.73
C ILE A 138 -3.17 1.95 14.09
N GLU A 139 -3.75 1.08 14.90
CA GLU A 139 -4.22 1.38 16.24
C GLU A 139 -3.07 1.91 17.13
N GLU A 140 -1.94 1.19 17.21
CA GLU A 140 -0.77 1.60 17.98
C GLU A 140 -0.19 2.95 17.55
N ARG A 141 -0.26 3.27 16.25
CA ARG A 141 0.18 4.57 15.73
C ARG A 141 -0.82 5.66 16.07
N SER A 142 -2.10 5.38 15.94
CA SER A 142 -3.16 6.32 16.27
C SER A 142 -3.07 6.77 17.74
N THR A 143 -2.85 5.84 18.66
CA THR A 143 -2.68 6.15 20.07
C THR A 143 -1.44 7.03 20.32
N LYS A 144 -0.29 6.69 19.73
CA LYS A 144 0.94 7.50 19.85
C LYS A 144 0.78 8.91 19.29
N VAL A 145 0.14 9.08 18.14
CA VAL A 145 -0.12 10.40 17.56
C VAL A 145 -1.05 11.21 18.47
N THR A 146 -2.08 10.60 19.03
CA THR A 146 -2.99 11.25 19.96
C THR A 146 -2.26 11.71 21.22
N GLU A 147 -1.40 10.87 21.78
CA GLU A 147 -0.57 11.21 22.95
C GLU A 147 0.35 12.40 22.66
N LEU A 148 1.04 12.41 21.54
CA LEU A 148 1.91 13.51 21.12
C LEU A 148 1.13 14.82 20.95
N LEU A 149 -0.04 14.80 20.31
CA LEU A 149 -0.89 15.98 20.15
C LEU A 149 -1.39 16.52 21.49
N ILE A 150 -1.67 15.66 22.47
CA ILE A 150 -2.04 16.08 23.82
C ILE A 150 -0.85 16.76 24.50
N GLN A 151 0.35 16.20 24.40
CA GLN A 151 1.57 16.78 24.97
C GLN A 151 1.90 18.15 24.36
N GLU A 152 1.80 18.27 23.03
CA GLU A 152 2.01 19.58 22.35
C GLU A 152 1.01 20.63 22.83
N ARG A 153 -0.29 20.30 22.91
CA ARG A 153 -1.30 21.23 23.43
C ARG A 153 -1.04 21.67 24.88
N GLN A 154 -0.60 20.72 25.71
CA GLN A 154 -0.23 21.08 27.10
C GLN A 154 0.97 22.01 27.14
N ALA A 155 2.02 21.74 26.36
CA ALA A 155 3.19 22.61 26.28
C ALA A 155 2.84 23.99 25.73
N GLU A 156 1.97 24.11 24.74
CA GLU A 156 1.48 25.38 24.23
C GLU A 156 0.70 26.18 25.31
N GLN A 157 -0.16 25.49 26.07
CA GLN A 157 -0.92 26.13 27.16
C GLN A 157 0.02 26.65 28.26
N GLU A 158 0.99 25.85 28.67
CA GLU A 158 2.00 26.25 29.66
C GLU A 158 2.82 27.47 29.18
N ALA A 159 3.23 27.48 27.92
CA ALA A 159 3.95 28.60 27.32
C ALA A 159 3.10 29.89 27.29
N MET A 160 1.81 29.75 26.91
CA MET A 160 0.88 30.88 26.95
C MET A 160 0.66 31.42 28.36
N GLU A 161 0.52 30.58 29.37
CA GLU A 161 0.39 30.98 30.76
C GLU A 161 1.65 31.63 31.28
N HIS A 162 2.81 31.12 30.90
CA HIS A 162 4.11 31.75 31.27
C HIS A 162 4.23 33.14 30.68
N ASN A 163 3.91 33.32 29.41
CA ASN A 163 3.94 34.63 28.75
C ASN A 163 2.97 35.61 29.41
N ARG A 164 1.75 35.19 29.73
CA ARG A 164 0.79 36.03 30.48
C ARG A 164 1.30 36.44 31.88
N LYS A 165 2.02 35.57 32.57
CA LYS A 165 2.62 35.90 33.87
C LYS A 165 3.73 36.94 33.71
N ILE A 166 4.54 36.83 32.68
CA ILE A 166 5.60 37.81 32.36
C ILE A 166 4.97 39.15 32.02
N GLU A 167 3.97 39.25 31.14
CA GLU A 167 3.29 40.50 30.80
C GLU A 167 2.73 41.20 32.03
N ARG A 168 2.04 40.47 32.92
CA ARG A 168 1.52 41.03 34.19
C ARG A 168 2.62 41.51 35.14
N SER A 169 3.85 41.01 35.02
CA SER A 169 4.98 41.44 35.81
C SER A 169 5.58 42.77 35.33
N TYR A 170 5.42 43.09 34.03
CA TYR A 170 5.88 44.37 33.45
C TYR A 170 4.86 45.51 33.61
N GLU A 171 3.59 45.21 33.87
CA GLU A 171 2.54 46.20 34.08
C GLU A 171 2.47 46.74 35.54
N ARG A 172 3.28 46.23 36.45
CA ARG A 172 3.42 46.68 37.84
C ARG A 172 4.66 47.51 38.04
#